data_9a1864d0fdb88a31c47d139f068ad679
#
_entry.id   9a1864d0fdb88a31c47d139f068ad679
#
_cell.length_a   1.000
_cell.length_b   1.000
_cell.length_c   1.000
_cell.angle_alpha   90.00
_cell.angle_beta   90.00
_cell.angle_gamma   90.00
#
_symmetry.space_group_name_H-M   'P 1'
#
loop_
_entity.id
_entity.type
_entity.pdbx_description
1 polymer ?
#
loop_
_entity_poly.entity_id
_entity_poly.type
_entity_poly.pdbx_seq_one_letter_code
_entity_poly.pdbx_strand_id
1 'polypeptide(L)'
;TVYRDTTFTAIIRKSDEELAQEESDQKESAKKSKRTVENRGIPPITDLSTGEALMERIKNVPFTVTEVTKKAGTEAPPRLFDLTSLQVECNKKFGYSADDTLKLIQSLYEKKVTTYPRVDTTFLSDDIYPKCPGILAGLKPYETLTAPLAGTKLNKSKKVFDNSKVTDHHAIIPTGQPPVNLTDMEKRVFDLVARRFIAAFYPDCKFSTTTVIGETDGIEFKVTGKQILEPGWRVIFAKPQTNLPDGMTDPDTEPREGDEERTLPTFVKGESGPHLPTLNEKWTQPPKPYTEATLLRAMETAGKLVDNDELRDALKENGIGRPSTRAAIIETLFKRHYIRKERKNLIATPTGVELIGLIHEELLKSAELTGIWEKKLREIERKSYDASTFLDELKQMVA
;
A
#
# COMPACT_ATOMS: atom_id res chain seq x y z
N THR A 1 23.56 2.61 -17.66
CA THR A 1 25.01 2.50 -17.72
C THR A 1 25.59 2.03 -16.39
N VAL A 2 26.76 1.38 -16.41
CA VAL A 2 27.50 0.94 -15.21
C VAL A 2 28.75 1.80 -15.03
N TYR A 3 28.91 2.41 -13.87
CA TYR A 3 30.06 3.18 -13.46
C TYR A 3 30.49 2.76 -12.05
N ARG A 4 31.78 2.42 -11.86
CA ARG A 4 32.34 1.89 -10.60
C ARG A 4 31.45 0.79 -9.99
N ASP A 5 31.13 -0.28 -10.77
CA ASP A 5 30.29 -1.40 -10.42
C ASP A 5 28.85 -1.04 -9.97
N THR A 6 28.45 0.19 -10.21
CA THR A 6 27.11 0.68 -9.87
C THR A 6 26.30 0.97 -11.13
N THR A 7 25.10 0.38 -11.21
CA THR A 7 24.20 0.61 -12.34
C THR A 7 23.40 1.91 -12.14
N PHE A 8 23.55 2.82 -13.09
CA PHE A 8 22.78 4.05 -13.21
C PHE A 8 21.76 3.91 -14.31
N THR A 9 20.56 4.40 -14.06
CA THR A 9 19.44 4.39 -15.02
C THR A 9 19.28 5.77 -15.64
N ALA A 10 19.10 5.82 -16.96
CA ALA A 10 18.87 7.08 -17.66
C ALA A 10 17.59 7.78 -17.14
N ILE A 11 17.65 9.09 -17.00
CA ILE A 11 16.50 9.92 -16.70
C ILE A 11 15.71 10.12 -17.99
N ILE A 12 14.47 9.60 -18.05
CA ILE A 12 13.59 9.74 -19.18
C ILE A 12 12.70 10.96 -18.96
N ARG A 13 12.51 11.78 -19.98
CA ARG A 13 11.55 12.89 -19.96
C ARG A 13 10.14 12.33 -19.88
N LYS A 14 9.27 13.02 -19.15
CA LYS A 14 7.84 12.75 -19.23
C LYS A 14 7.30 13.20 -20.58
N SER A 15 6.34 12.46 -21.12
CA SER A 15 5.61 12.90 -22.29
C SER A 15 4.80 14.16 -22.00
N ASP A 16 4.49 14.94 -23.04
CA ASP A 16 3.64 16.14 -22.89
C ASP A 16 2.24 15.80 -22.34
N GLU A 17 1.75 14.58 -22.59
CA GLU A 17 0.49 14.07 -22.04
C GLU A 17 0.58 13.79 -20.54
N GLU A 18 1.67 13.20 -20.06
CA GLU A 18 1.91 12.98 -18.61
C GLU A 18 2.12 14.30 -17.87
N LEU A 19 2.73 15.28 -18.50
CA LEU A 19 2.90 16.64 -17.94
C LEU A 19 1.56 17.38 -17.85
N ALA A 20 0.70 17.25 -18.86
CA ALA A 20 -0.64 17.84 -18.86
C ALA A 20 -1.55 17.21 -17.80
N GLN A 21 -1.43 15.90 -17.56
CA GLN A 21 -2.15 15.19 -16.51
C GLN A 21 -1.68 15.60 -15.09
N GLU A 22 -0.37 15.74 -14.88
CA GLU A 22 0.16 16.27 -13.62
C GLU A 22 -0.21 17.72 -13.35
N GLU A 23 -0.33 18.56 -14.39
CA GLU A 23 -0.81 19.94 -14.24
C GLU A 23 -2.30 20.00 -13.89
N SER A 24 -3.12 19.06 -14.36
CA SER A 24 -4.51 18.93 -13.94
C SER A 24 -4.65 18.49 -12.48
N ASP A 25 -3.81 17.55 -12.04
CA ASP A 25 -3.79 17.06 -10.65
C ASP A 25 -3.16 18.06 -9.66
N GLN A 26 -2.24 18.94 -10.13
CA GLN A 26 -1.62 19.98 -9.30
C GLN A 26 -2.47 21.22 -9.09
N LYS A 27 -3.48 21.49 -9.92
CA LYS A 27 -4.43 22.59 -9.67
C LYS A 27 -5.24 22.42 -8.39
N GLU A 28 -5.34 21.21 -7.86
CA GLU A 28 -5.98 20.92 -6.57
C GLU A 28 -5.06 21.05 -5.34
N SER A 29 -3.74 21.08 -5.49
CA SER A 29 -2.79 21.15 -4.39
C SER A 29 -1.89 22.39 -4.43
N ALA A 30 -2.49 23.56 -4.67
CA ALA A 30 -1.77 24.83 -4.69
C ALA A 30 -1.19 25.17 -3.33
N LYS A 31 0.01 24.66 -3.03
CA LYS A 31 1.07 25.33 -2.23
C LYS A 31 2.34 24.50 -2.25
N LYS A 32 3.28 24.93 -3.02
CA LYS A 32 4.74 24.90 -2.89
C LYS A 32 5.49 24.47 -4.13
N SER A 33 6.35 25.42 -4.48
CA SER A 33 7.56 25.30 -5.26
C SER A 33 7.39 25.38 -6.77
N LYS A 34 7.44 26.61 -7.27
CA LYS A 34 8.03 26.92 -8.57
C LYS A 34 9.46 26.34 -8.59
N ARG A 35 9.61 25.11 -9.00
CA ARG A 35 10.80 24.62 -9.65
C ARG A 35 10.43 24.53 -11.11
N THR A 36 10.89 25.48 -11.90
CA THR A 36 11.14 25.27 -13.32
C THR A 36 12.14 24.10 -13.38
N VAL A 37 11.64 22.90 -13.44
CA VAL A 37 12.43 21.74 -13.82
C VAL A 37 12.65 21.94 -15.32
N GLU A 38 13.81 22.49 -15.67
CA GLU A 38 14.32 22.25 -17.01
C GLU A 38 14.25 20.75 -17.22
N ASN A 39 13.53 20.34 -18.22
CA ASN A 39 13.21 18.95 -18.51
C ASN A 39 14.52 18.27 -19.02
N ARG A 40 15.41 17.94 -18.09
CA ARG A 40 16.68 17.27 -18.34
C ARG A 40 16.37 15.78 -18.49
N GLY A 41 16.98 15.14 -19.47
CA GLY A 41 16.77 13.74 -19.76
C GLY A 41 16.49 13.48 -21.23
N ILE A 42 16.37 12.22 -21.57
CA ILE A 42 16.05 11.76 -22.94
C ILE A 42 14.56 11.47 -23.09
N PRO A 43 13.97 11.65 -24.30
CA PRO A 43 12.62 11.20 -24.58
C PRO A 43 12.53 9.67 -24.44
N PRO A 44 11.33 9.10 -24.22
CA PRO A 44 11.14 7.65 -24.23
C PRO A 44 11.68 7.04 -25.52
N ILE A 45 12.51 6.00 -25.38
CA ILE A 45 13.08 5.26 -26.54
C ILE A 45 12.08 4.17 -26.91
N THR A 46 11.49 4.26 -28.09
CA THR A 46 10.47 3.31 -28.57
C THR A 46 10.97 2.38 -29.67
N ASP A 47 12.17 2.64 -30.19
CA ASP A 47 12.79 1.84 -31.23
C ASP A 47 14.25 1.52 -30.92
N LEU A 48 14.72 0.37 -31.43
CA LEU A 48 16.06 -0.14 -31.17
C LEU A 48 17.14 0.73 -31.78
N SER A 49 16.92 1.29 -32.97
CA SER A 49 17.92 2.05 -33.71
C SER A 49 18.27 3.37 -32.99
N THR A 50 17.30 4.03 -32.41
CA THR A 50 17.50 5.22 -31.57
C THR A 50 18.31 4.85 -30.30
N GLY A 51 17.98 3.71 -29.69
CA GLY A 51 18.72 3.21 -28.51
C GLY A 51 20.18 2.89 -28.82
N GLU A 52 20.44 2.22 -29.95
CA GLU A 52 21.79 1.88 -30.41
C GLU A 52 22.61 3.13 -30.78
N ALA A 53 22.01 4.08 -31.46
CA ALA A 53 22.67 5.36 -31.80
C ALA A 53 23.06 6.13 -30.54
N LEU A 54 22.19 6.18 -29.51
CA LEU A 54 22.52 6.78 -28.24
C LEU A 54 23.65 6.04 -27.51
N MET A 55 23.65 4.71 -27.55
CA MET A 55 24.73 3.90 -26.97
C MET A 55 26.09 4.19 -27.62
N GLU A 56 26.17 4.20 -28.94
CA GLU A 56 27.41 4.52 -29.64
C GLU A 56 27.91 5.94 -29.37
N ARG A 57 26.97 6.90 -29.22
CA ARG A 57 27.30 8.30 -28.90
C ARG A 57 27.96 8.44 -27.53
N ILE A 58 27.53 7.72 -26.51
CA ILE A 58 28.01 7.83 -25.13
C ILE A 58 29.18 6.89 -24.80
N LYS A 59 29.42 5.88 -25.60
CA LYS A 59 30.32 4.75 -25.29
C LYS A 59 31.75 5.17 -24.94
N ASN A 60 32.24 6.19 -25.63
CA ASN A 60 33.62 6.69 -25.47
C ASN A 60 33.71 8.04 -24.73
N VAL A 61 32.59 8.54 -24.23
CA VAL A 61 32.54 9.80 -23.46
C VAL A 61 32.57 9.44 -21.97
N PRO A 62 33.44 10.07 -21.17
CA PRO A 62 33.51 9.79 -19.73
C PRO A 62 32.18 10.07 -19.04
N PHE A 63 31.83 9.21 -18.10
CA PHE A 63 30.74 9.47 -17.17
C PHE A 63 31.21 10.39 -16.05
N THR A 64 30.51 11.48 -15.78
CA THR A 64 30.87 12.46 -14.75
C THR A 64 29.74 12.57 -13.72
N VAL A 65 30.09 12.47 -12.45
CA VAL A 65 29.12 12.65 -11.35
C VAL A 65 28.84 14.16 -11.19
N THR A 66 27.60 14.56 -11.47
CA THR A 66 27.18 15.97 -11.43
C THR A 66 26.58 16.36 -10.09
N GLU A 67 25.91 15.43 -9.41
CA GLU A 67 25.26 15.70 -8.12
C GLU A 67 25.29 14.48 -7.20
N VAL A 68 25.57 14.73 -5.92
CA VAL A 68 25.43 13.75 -4.84
C VAL A 68 24.61 14.38 -3.73
N THR A 69 23.41 13.85 -3.48
CA THR A 69 22.49 14.36 -2.46
C THR A 69 22.24 13.29 -1.42
N LYS A 70 22.46 13.62 -0.13
CA LYS A 70 22.06 12.78 1.00
C LYS A 70 20.89 13.41 1.73
N LYS A 71 19.83 12.63 1.97
CA LYS A 71 18.66 13.06 2.73
C LYS A 71 18.38 12.06 3.85
N ALA A 72 18.34 12.54 5.09
CA ALA A 72 17.82 11.77 6.20
C ALA A 72 16.29 11.71 6.13
N GLY A 73 15.73 10.56 6.46
CA GLY A 73 14.30 10.33 6.52
C GLY A 73 13.92 9.49 7.71
N THR A 74 12.64 9.55 8.08
CA THR A 74 12.04 8.70 9.10
C THR A 74 10.84 7.98 8.53
N GLU A 75 10.62 6.74 8.96
CA GLU A 75 9.48 5.93 8.58
C GLU A 75 8.75 5.49 9.85
N ALA A 76 7.51 5.95 9.97
CA ALA A 76 6.67 5.61 11.12
C ALA A 76 6.25 4.13 11.06
N PRO A 77 5.93 3.51 12.22
CA PRO A 77 5.32 2.19 12.27
C PRO A 77 4.08 2.10 11.37
N PRO A 78 3.82 0.93 10.78
CA PRO A 78 2.59 0.72 10.03
C PRO A 78 1.38 0.90 10.95
N ARG A 79 0.27 1.43 10.40
CA ARG A 79 -0.97 1.63 11.15
C ARG A 79 -1.50 0.31 11.71
N LEU A 80 -2.26 0.38 12.79
CA LEU A 80 -3.00 -0.75 13.32
C LEU A 80 -3.97 -1.31 12.27
N PHE A 81 -4.54 -2.47 12.53
CA PHE A 81 -5.46 -3.09 11.60
C PHE A 81 -6.91 -2.64 11.82
N ASP A 82 -7.57 -2.29 10.72
CA ASP A 82 -8.98 -2.49 10.51
C ASP A 82 -9.23 -3.85 9.85
N LEU A 83 -10.46 -4.23 9.63
CA LEU A 83 -10.78 -5.53 9.03
C LEU A 83 -10.19 -5.66 7.62
N THR A 84 -10.36 -4.65 6.77
CA THR A 84 -9.89 -4.70 5.37
C THR A 84 -8.37 -4.84 5.28
N SER A 85 -7.62 -4.05 6.03
CA SER A 85 -6.16 -4.13 6.03
C SER A 85 -5.64 -5.45 6.59
N LEU A 86 -6.33 -6.05 7.57
CA LEU A 86 -5.99 -7.38 8.07
C LEU A 86 -6.26 -8.45 7.00
N GLN A 87 -7.40 -8.41 6.32
CA GLN A 87 -7.72 -9.33 5.23
C GLN A 87 -6.69 -9.24 4.08
N VAL A 88 -6.31 -8.02 3.71
CA VAL A 88 -5.26 -7.77 2.69
C VAL A 88 -3.93 -8.38 3.11
N GLU A 89 -3.52 -8.18 4.35
CA GLU A 89 -2.25 -8.69 4.85
C GLU A 89 -2.24 -10.24 4.94
N CYS A 90 -3.32 -10.83 5.43
CA CYS A 90 -3.49 -12.28 5.50
C CYS A 90 -3.50 -12.93 4.10
N ASN A 91 -4.17 -12.31 3.13
CA ASN A 91 -4.17 -12.81 1.75
C ASN A 91 -2.78 -12.75 1.13
N LYS A 92 -2.05 -11.63 1.31
CA LYS A 92 -0.69 -11.48 0.78
C LYS A 92 0.31 -12.47 1.39
N LYS A 93 0.26 -12.67 2.71
CA LYS A 93 1.25 -13.50 3.42
C LYS A 93 0.91 -14.98 3.46
N PHE A 94 -0.37 -15.31 3.55
CA PHE A 94 -0.81 -16.69 3.82
C PHE A 94 -1.75 -17.23 2.73
N GLY A 95 -2.17 -16.40 1.79
CA GLY A 95 -3.14 -16.79 0.76
C GLY A 95 -4.57 -16.99 1.31
N TYR A 96 -4.87 -16.55 2.55
CA TYR A 96 -6.19 -16.68 3.13
C TYR A 96 -7.19 -15.80 2.37
N SER A 97 -8.41 -16.31 2.17
CA SER A 97 -9.49 -15.51 1.62
C SER A 97 -9.95 -14.41 2.60
N ALA A 98 -10.67 -13.44 2.08
CA ALA A 98 -11.28 -12.41 2.92
C ALA A 98 -12.26 -13.02 3.94
N ASP A 99 -13.01 -14.05 3.54
CA ASP A 99 -13.97 -14.76 4.39
C ASP A 99 -13.26 -15.62 5.45
N ASP A 100 -12.22 -16.37 5.07
CA ASP A 100 -11.41 -17.14 6.04
C ASP A 100 -10.80 -16.22 7.10
N THR A 101 -10.23 -15.09 6.68
CA THR A 101 -9.65 -14.11 7.60
C THR A 101 -10.71 -13.55 8.55
N LEU A 102 -11.90 -13.24 8.04
CA LEU A 102 -13.02 -12.78 8.89
C LEU A 102 -13.43 -13.84 9.92
N LYS A 103 -13.54 -15.09 9.52
CA LYS A 103 -13.86 -16.21 10.43
C LYS A 103 -12.78 -16.39 11.50
N LEU A 104 -11.52 -16.32 11.12
CA LEU A 104 -10.40 -16.48 12.04
C LEU A 104 -10.34 -15.36 13.07
N ILE A 105 -10.43 -14.10 12.64
CA ILE A 105 -10.40 -12.96 13.56
C ILE A 105 -11.67 -12.90 14.43
N GLN A 106 -12.82 -13.33 13.92
CA GLN A 106 -14.05 -13.48 14.71
C GLN A 106 -13.87 -14.52 15.81
N SER A 107 -13.25 -15.67 15.50
CA SER A 107 -12.94 -16.70 16.50
C SER A 107 -11.96 -16.19 17.57
N LEU A 108 -10.92 -15.41 17.18
CA LEU A 108 -9.98 -14.78 18.13
C LEU A 108 -10.69 -13.79 19.06
N TYR A 109 -11.67 -13.05 18.55
CA TYR A 109 -12.51 -12.16 19.36
C TYR A 109 -13.37 -12.94 20.34
N GLU A 110 -14.04 -14.02 19.91
CA GLU A 110 -14.85 -14.89 20.76
C GLU A 110 -14.03 -15.57 21.86
N LYS A 111 -12.76 -15.91 21.56
CA LYS A 111 -11.77 -16.37 22.53
C LYS A 111 -11.22 -15.26 23.43
N LYS A 112 -11.66 -14.01 23.23
CA LYS A 112 -11.29 -12.82 24.00
C LYS A 112 -9.80 -12.45 23.92
N VAL A 113 -9.08 -12.89 22.90
CA VAL A 113 -7.67 -12.58 22.71
C VAL A 113 -7.43 -11.35 21.83
N THR A 114 -8.44 -10.96 21.04
CA THR A 114 -8.46 -9.71 20.26
C THR A 114 -9.73 -8.91 20.52
N THR A 115 -9.69 -7.63 20.15
CA THR A 115 -10.88 -6.75 20.19
C THR A 115 -11.81 -7.03 19.02
N TYR A 116 -12.97 -6.36 18.98
CA TYR A 116 -14.01 -6.54 17.96
C TYR A 116 -13.45 -6.37 16.54
N PRO A 117 -13.70 -7.31 15.61
CA PRO A 117 -12.99 -7.35 14.34
C PRO A 117 -13.63 -6.57 13.19
N ARG A 118 -14.94 -6.25 13.26
CA ARG A 118 -15.64 -5.62 12.13
C ARG A 118 -15.58 -4.10 12.20
N VAL A 119 -14.36 -3.58 12.16
CA VAL A 119 -14.04 -2.16 12.32
C VAL A 119 -13.49 -1.58 11.03
N ASP A 120 -13.70 -0.29 10.83
CA ASP A 120 -13.28 0.49 9.66
C ASP A 120 -12.19 1.53 9.98
N THR A 121 -11.71 1.54 11.21
CA THR A 121 -10.66 2.45 11.67
C THR A 121 -9.38 1.73 12.04
N THR A 122 -8.26 2.39 11.81
CA THR A 122 -6.91 1.96 12.20
C THR A 122 -6.40 2.71 13.43
N PHE A 123 -7.28 3.47 14.11
CA PHE A 123 -6.94 4.32 15.25
C PHE A 123 -7.50 3.78 16.56
N LEU A 124 -6.86 4.18 17.65
CA LEU A 124 -7.33 3.96 19.02
C LEU A 124 -7.89 5.26 19.58
N SER A 125 -8.87 5.16 20.47
CA SER A 125 -9.34 6.25 21.31
C SER A 125 -8.39 6.48 22.49
N ASP A 126 -8.40 7.68 23.05
CA ASP A 126 -7.50 8.07 24.14
C ASP A 126 -7.68 7.27 25.43
N ASP A 127 -8.88 6.73 25.67
CA ASP A 127 -9.21 5.87 26.83
C ASP A 127 -8.52 4.49 26.78
N ILE A 128 -8.06 4.09 25.60
CA ILE A 128 -7.29 2.84 25.44
C ILE A 128 -5.83 3.02 25.86
N TYR A 129 -5.27 4.23 25.76
CA TYR A 129 -3.86 4.47 26.06
C TYR A 129 -3.43 4.00 27.46
N PRO A 130 -4.17 4.27 28.56
CA PRO A 130 -3.81 3.78 29.89
C PRO A 130 -3.81 2.25 30.02
N LYS A 131 -4.53 1.53 29.15
CA LYS A 131 -4.61 0.07 29.14
C LYS A 131 -3.45 -0.59 28.38
N CYS A 132 -2.78 0.15 27.50
CA CYS A 132 -1.74 -0.38 26.63
C CYS A 132 -0.57 -1.05 27.38
N PRO A 133 -0.04 -0.49 28.50
CA PRO A 133 1.02 -1.18 29.26
C PRO A 133 0.60 -2.56 29.76
N GLY A 134 -0.64 -2.69 30.25
CA GLY A 134 -1.20 -3.97 30.70
C GLY A 134 -1.38 -4.97 29.57
N ILE A 135 -1.85 -4.50 28.41
CA ILE A 135 -1.98 -5.33 27.20
C ILE A 135 -0.61 -5.86 26.77
N LEU A 136 0.40 -4.99 26.68
CA LEU A 136 1.77 -5.39 26.30
C LEU A 136 2.35 -6.41 27.30
N ALA A 137 2.17 -6.22 28.59
CA ALA A 137 2.62 -7.15 29.64
C ALA A 137 1.93 -8.52 29.54
N GLY A 138 0.69 -8.57 29.06
CA GLY A 138 -0.06 -9.82 28.83
C GLY A 138 0.40 -10.61 27.61
N LEU A 139 1.14 -10.00 26.67
CA LEU A 139 1.66 -10.66 25.47
C LEU A 139 2.89 -11.51 25.74
N LYS A 140 2.79 -12.49 26.66
CA LYS A 140 3.91 -13.36 27.08
C LYS A 140 4.70 -14.02 25.95
N PRO A 141 4.07 -14.55 24.87
CA PRO A 141 4.82 -15.10 23.73
C PRO A 141 5.73 -14.09 23.01
N TYR A 142 5.54 -12.80 23.25
CA TYR A 142 6.28 -11.69 22.63
C TYR A 142 7.14 -10.93 23.64
N GLU A 143 7.48 -11.52 24.78
CA GLU A 143 8.19 -10.86 25.88
C GLU A 143 9.51 -10.21 25.44
N THR A 144 10.27 -10.85 24.56
CA THR A 144 11.50 -10.28 23.99
C THR A 144 11.26 -8.98 23.22
N LEU A 145 10.10 -8.85 22.60
CA LEU A 145 9.70 -7.66 21.83
C LEU A 145 9.02 -6.60 22.70
N THR A 146 8.40 -6.99 23.81
CA THR A 146 7.75 -6.05 24.74
C THR A 146 8.66 -5.56 25.85
N ALA A 147 9.72 -6.29 26.17
CA ALA A 147 10.69 -5.93 27.23
C ALA A 147 11.28 -4.52 27.08
N PRO A 148 11.67 -4.03 25.88
CA PRO A 148 12.17 -2.66 25.73
C PRO A 148 11.13 -1.56 26.05
N LEU A 149 9.84 -1.92 26.05
CA LEU A 149 8.74 -1.00 26.35
C LEU A 149 8.31 -1.05 27.82
N ALA A 150 8.72 -2.10 28.54
CA ALA A 150 8.33 -2.31 29.93
C ALA A 150 8.88 -1.19 30.87
N GLY A 151 7.99 -0.63 31.70
CA GLY A 151 8.37 0.43 32.64
C GLY A 151 8.69 1.79 31.99
N THR A 152 8.59 1.91 30.67
CA THR A 152 8.79 3.18 29.96
C THR A 152 7.44 3.89 29.70
N LYS A 153 7.48 5.22 29.53
CA LYS A 153 6.33 5.95 29.02
C LYS A 153 6.15 5.63 27.54
N LEU A 154 5.06 4.95 27.20
CA LEU A 154 4.75 4.62 25.82
C LEU A 154 4.56 5.88 24.95
N ASN A 155 4.99 5.77 23.70
CA ASN A 155 4.77 6.86 22.73
C ASN A 155 3.27 6.98 22.40
N LYS A 156 2.66 8.14 22.69
CA LYS A 156 1.28 8.48 22.33
C LYS A 156 1.26 9.26 21.02
N SER A 157 1.44 8.57 19.92
CA SER A 157 1.43 9.19 18.58
C SER A 157 0.00 9.50 18.12
N LYS A 158 -0.22 10.69 17.54
CA LYS A 158 -1.46 11.04 16.83
C LYS A 158 -1.75 10.16 15.60
N LYS A 159 -0.75 9.42 15.13
CA LYS A 159 -0.93 8.42 14.05
C LYS A 159 -1.59 7.12 14.56
N VAL A 160 -1.64 6.93 15.87
CA VAL A 160 -2.22 5.77 16.54
C VAL A 160 -3.46 6.17 17.36
N PHE A 161 -3.41 7.29 18.11
CA PHE A 161 -4.48 7.77 18.99
C PHE A 161 -5.12 9.03 18.40
N ASP A 162 -6.35 8.89 17.95
CA ASP A 162 -7.14 10.01 17.41
C ASP A 162 -8.63 9.74 17.60
N ASN A 163 -9.24 10.37 18.59
CA ASN A 163 -10.68 10.22 18.90
C ASN A 163 -11.58 10.62 17.73
N SER A 164 -11.15 11.55 16.88
CA SER A 164 -11.96 11.99 15.72
C SER A 164 -12.05 10.94 14.60
N LYS A 165 -11.21 9.90 14.66
CA LYS A 165 -11.14 8.79 13.71
C LYS A 165 -11.69 7.48 14.27
N VAL A 166 -12.24 7.51 15.49
CA VAL A 166 -12.88 6.38 16.14
C VAL A 166 -14.35 6.72 16.34
N THR A 167 -15.23 5.90 15.78
CA THR A 167 -16.68 6.02 15.94
C THR A 167 -17.16 5.08 17.03
N ASP A 168 -17.73 3.93 16.67
CA ASP A 168 -18.28 2.95 17.61
C ASP A 168 -17.21 2.02 18.18
N HIS A 169 -16.21 1.68 17.38
CA HIS A 169 -15.12 0.75 17.73
C HIS A 169 -13.78 1.29 17.28
N HIS A 170 -12.73 0.95 18.02
CA HIS A 170 -11.35 1.26 17.66
C HIS A 170 -10.71 0.13 16.84
N ALA A 171 -9.49 0.32 16.36
CA ALA A 171 -8.70 -0.66 15.62
C ALA A 171 -8.62 -2.03 16.31
N ILE A 172 -8.36 -3.08 15.54
CA ILE A 172 -8.15 -4.44 16.04
C ILE A 172 -6.80 -4.52 16.76
N ILE A 173 -6.85 -4.84 18.06
CA ILE A 173 -5.68 -5.00 18.91
C ILE A 173 -5.79 -6.25 19.79
N PRO A 174 -4.68 -6.76 20.37
CA PRO A 174 -4.75 -7.79 21.40
C PRO A 174 -5.43 -7.25 22.66
N THR A 175 -6.00 -8.14 23.47
CA THR A 175 -6.60 -7.77 24.75
C THR A 175 -5.63 -7.91 25.94
N GLY A 176 -4.48 -8.56 25.73
CA GLY A 176 -3.55 -8.96 26.79
C GLY A 176 -3.89 -10.31 27.42
N GLN A 177 -4.99 -10.96 27.02
CA GLN A 177 -5.27 -12.33 27.45
C GLN A 177 -4.33 -13.33 26.78
N PRO A 178 -3.94 -14.42 27.48
CA PRO A 178 -3.08 -15.43 26.91
C PRO A 178 -3.69 -16.07 25.66
N PRO A 179 -2.98 -16.16 24.52
CA PRO A 179 -3.46 -16.78 23.30
C PRO A 179 -3.37 -18.31 23.35
N VAL A 180 -4.18 -18.95 24.19
CA VAL A 180 -4.23 -20.40 24.38
C VAL A 180 -5.28 -21.06 23.48
N ASN A 181 -5.07 -22.33 23.15
CA ASN A 181 -6.00 -23.13 22.34
C ASN A 181 -6.30 -22.52 20.96
N LEU A 182 -5.30 -21.95 20.32
CA LEU A 182 -5.39 -21.41 18.97
C LEU A 182 -4.93 -22.46 17.95
N THR A 183 -5.67 -22.57 16.84
CA THR A 183 -5.22 -23.28 15.64
C THR A 183 -4.01 -22.58 15.03
N ASP A 184 -3.27 -23.25 14.15
CA ASP A 184 -2.11 -22.63 13.50
C ASP A 184 -2.50 -21.44 12.60
N MET A 185 -3.66 -21.48 11.97
CA MET A 185 -4.18 -20.35 11.21
C MET A 185 -4.52 -19.16 12.12
N GLU A 186 -5.17 -19.42 13.26
CA GLU A 186 -5.47 -18.38 14.26
C GLU A 186 -4.18 -17.77 14.85
N LYS A 187 -3.16 -18.60 15.15
CA LYS A 187 -1.86 -18.12 15.62
C LYS A 187 -1.21 -17.16 14.64
N ARG A 188 -1.26 -17.46 13.34
CA ARG A 188 -0.72 -16.57 12.29
C ARG A 188 -1.44 -15.23 12.24
N VAL A 189 -2.77 -15.24 12.32
CA VAL A 189 -3.57 -13.99 12.34
C VAL A 189 -3.31 -13.20 13.62
N PHE A 190 -3.26 -13.88 14.78
CA PHE A 190 -2.93 -13.26 16.07
C PHE A 190 -1.52 -12.64 16.05
N ASP A 191 -0.53 -13.33 15.49
CA ASP A 191 0.84 -12.83 15.37
C ASP A 191 0.89 -11.50 14.58
N LEU A 192 0.15 -11.40 13.47
CA LEU A 192 0.05 -10.14 12.73
C LEU A 192 -0.50 -9.01 13.59
N VAL A 193 -1.59 -9.27 14.32
CA VAL A 193 -2.25 -8.26 15.18
C VAL A 193 -1.33 -7.86 16.34
N ALA A 194 -0.73 -8.83 17.02
CA ALA A 194 0.16 -8.60 18.16
C ALA A 194 1.41 -7.79 17.75
N ARG A 195 2.12 -8.21 16.70
CA ARG A 195 3.30 -7.49 16.21
C ARG A 195 2.97 -6.07 15.73
N ARG A 196 1.83 -5.88 15.07
CA ARG A 196 1.38 -4.56 14.61
C ARG A 196 1.13 -3.63 15.80
N PHE A 197 0.51 -4.15 16.86
CA PHE A 197 0.27 -3.41 18.10
C PHE A 197 1.57 -3.07 18.83
N ILE A 198 2.50 -4.01 18.99
CA ILE A 198 3.80 -3.75 19.62
C ILE A 198 4.57 -2.69 18.84
N ALA A 199 4.63 -2.81 17.50
CA ALA A 199 5.35 -1.89 16.64
C ALA A 199 4.86 -0.43 16.76
N ALA A 200 3.58 -0.21 17.07
CA ALA A 200 2.98 1.11 17.22
C ALA A 200 3.63 1.95 18.35
N PHE A 201 4.30 1.32 19.29
CA PHE A 201 4.98 1.98 20.43
C PHE A 201 6.49 2.07 20.26
N TYR A 202 7.05 1.46 19.23
CA TYR A 202 8.47 1.56 18.90
C TYR A 202 8.80 2.89 18.21
N PRO A 203 10.07 3.34 18.28
CA PRO A 203 10.50 4.53 17.56
C PRO A 203 10.41 4.35 16.05
N ASP A 204 10.31 5.46 15.34
CA ASP A 204 10.38 5.49 13.88
C ASP A 204 11.70 4.88 13.39
N CYS A 205 11.66 4.19 12.26
CA CYS A 205 12.85 3.77 11.55
C CYS A 205 13.54 5.00 10.94
N LYS A 206 14.83 5.18 11.21
CA LYS A 206 15.62 6.25 10.60
C LYS A 206 16.47 5.69 9.48
N PHE A 207 16.47 6.38 8.35
CA PHE A 207 17.24 5.99 7.18
C PHE A 207 17.88 7.20 6.49
N SER A 208 18.87 6.94 5.66
CA SER A 208 19.48 7.91 4.75
C SER A 208 19.27 7.46 3.33
N THR A 209 18.77 8.34 2.49
CA THR A 209 18.68 8.12 1.04
C THR A 209 19.80 8.91 0.37
N THR A 210 20.64 8.22 -0.38
CA THR A 210 21.67 8.84 -1.21
C THR A 210 21.21 8.78 -2.66
N THR A 211 21.11 9.94 -3.30
CA THR A 211 20.82 10.05 -4.74
C THR A 211 22.06 10.59 -5.43
N VAL A 212 22.51 9.88 -6.46
CA VAL A 212 23.64 10.29 -7.29
C VAL A 212 23.13 10.49 -8.71
N ILE A 213 23.43 11.64 -9.27
CA ILE A 213 23.20 11.96 -10.68
C ILE A 213 24.55 12.08 -11.35
N GLY A 214 24.69 11.47 -12.50
CA GLY A 214 25.83 11.61 -13.36
C GLY A 214 25.40 11.83 -14.79
N GLU A 215 26.32 12.30 -15.62
CA GLU A 215 26.07 12.71 -17.00
C GLU A 215 27.11 12.15 -17.92
N THR A 216 26.71 11.81 -19.13
CA THR A 216 27.62 11.57 -20.27
C THR A 216 26.98 12.13 -21.53
N ASP A 217 27.71 13.01 -22.24
CA ASP A 217 27.26 13.67 -23.48
C ASP A 217 25.84 14.28 -23.36
N GLY A 218 25.58 15.03 -22.29
CA GLY A 218 24.28 15.69 -22.03
C GLY A 218 23.14 14.76 -21.59
N ILE A 219 23.39 13.44 -21.43
CA ILE A 219 22.40 12.47 -20.96
C ILE A 219 22.61 12.24 -19.47
N GLU A 220 21.58 12.54 -18.68
CA GLU A 220 21.62 12.33 -17.24
C GLU A 220 21.21 10.90 -16.86
N PHE A 221 21.89 10.36 -15.87
CA PHE A 221 21.64 9.05 -15.26
C PHE A 221 21.54 9.19 -13.75
N LYS A 222 20.68 8.38 -13.16
CA LYS A 222 20.39 8.41 -11.73
C LYS A 222 20.57 7.04 -11.09
N VAL A 223 21.09 7.04 -9.88
CA VAL A 223 21.02 5.91 -8.95
C VAL A 223 20.58 6.41 -7.57
N THR A 224 19.81 5.60 -6.86
CA THR A 224 19.39 5.89 -5.49
C THR A 224 19.72 4.68 -4.61
N GLY A 225 20.33 4.95 -3.46
CA GLY A 225 20.55 3.99 -2.40
C GLY A 225 19.81 4.39 -1.14
N LYS A 226 19.40 3.40 -0.33
CA LYS A 226 18.77 3.58 0.97
C LYS A 226 19.56 2.79 2.01
N GLN A 227 19.98 3.45 3.06
CA GLN A 227 20.67 2.83 4.20
C GLN A 227 19.85 3.04 5.46
N ILE A 228 19.57 1.96 6.17
CA ILE A 228 18.91 2.01 7.48
C ILE A 228 19.97 2.42 8.52
N LEU A 229 19.70 3.50 9.25
CA LEU A 229 20.57 4.00 10.33
C LEU A 229 20.16 3.44 11.68
N GLU A 230 18.86 3.51 11.97
CA GLU A 230 18.24 2.95 13.16
C GLU A 230 16.98 2.19 12.74
N PRO A 231 16.91 0.87 12.94
CA PRO A 231 15.79 0.07 12.45
C PRO A 231 14.45 0.40 13.12
N GLY A 232 14.45 0.89 14.37
CA GLY A 232 13.24 1.24 15.09
C GLY A 232 12.23 0.09 15.11
N TRP A 233 10.97 0.37 14.76
CA TRP A 233 9.88 -0.61 14.72
C TRP A 233 10.12 -1.80 13.76
N ARG A 234 11.04 -1.68 12.81
CA ARG A 234 11.31 -2.75 11.82
C ARG A 234 11.84 -4.02 12.47
N VAL A 235 12.49 -3.92 13.65
CA VAL A 235 12.97 -5.08 14.42
C VAL A 235 11.84 -6.06 14.80
N ILE A 236 10.60 -5.56 14.92
CA ILE A 236 9.43 -6.38 15.27
C ILE A 236 9.11 -7.40 14.15
N PHE A 237 9.42 -7.06 12.91
CA PHE A 237 9.13 -7.87 11.72
C PHE A 237 10.38 -8.54 11.15
N ALA A 238 11.55 -8.31 11.74
CA ALA A 238 12.77 -9.00 11.35
C ALA A 238 12.60 -10.52 11.59
N LYS A 239 12.99 -11.33 10.60
CA LYS A 239 13.04 -12.79 10.79
C LYS A 239 14.12 -13.10 11.82
N PRO A 240 13.91 -14.09 12.72
CA PRO A 240 15.03 -14.62 13.48
C PRO A 240 16.13 -15.01 12.49
N GLN A 241 17.38 -14.62 12.77
CA GLN A 241 18.52 -15.09 11.99
C GLN A 241 18.64 -16.61 12.21
N THR A 242 17.90 -17.38 11.43
CA THR A 242 18.22 -18.79 11.25
C THR A 242 19.42 -18.82 10.32
N ASN A 243 20.49 -19.49 10.78
CA ASN A 243 21.67 -19.80 9.96
C ASN A 243 21.25 -20.76 8.83
N LEU A 244 20.61 -20.22 7.80
CA LEU A 244 20.41 -20.91 6.54
C LEU A 244 21.65 -20.63 5.68
N PRO A 245 22.19 -21.66 5.00
CA PRO A 245 23.31 -21.46 4.08
C PRO A 245 22.97 -20.41 3.04
N ASP A 246 23.96 -19.56 2.70
CA ASP A 246 23.87 -18.57 1.65
C ASP A 246 23.24 -19.15 0.37
N GLY A 247 22.13 -18.58 -0.08
CA GLY A 247 21.51 -18.91 -1.37
C GLY A 247 20.06 -19.37 -1.34
N MET A 248 19.43 -19.66 -0.20
CA MET A 248 18.00 -19.96 -0.12
C MET A 248 17.20 -18.72 0.31
N THR A 249 16.77 -17.92 -0.66
CA THR A 249 15.71 -16.94 -0.48
C THR A 249 14.37 -17.67 -0.43
N ASP A 250 13.60 -17.41 0.62
CA ASP A 250 12.21 -17.89 0.75
C ASP A 250 11.38 -17.26 -0.41
N PRO A 251 10.79 -18.08 -1.31
CA PRO A 251 10.08 -17.57 -2.47
C PRO A 251 8.83 -16.72 -2.15
N ASP A 252 8.41 -16.65 -0.89
CA ASP A 252 7.23 -15.92 -0.44
C ASP A 252 7.52 -14.49 0.09
N THR A 253 8.75 -14.02 0.03
CA THR A 253 9.09 -12.64 0.35
C THR A 253 9.36 -11.85 -0.93
N GLU A 254 8.29 -11.37 -1.59
CA GLU A 254 8.46 -10.23 -2.49
C GLU A 254 8.91 -9.03 -1.65
N PRO A 255 10.11 -8.46 -1.91
CA PRO A 255 10.50 -7.20 -1.30
C PRO A 255 9.44 -6.15 -1.65
N ARG A 256 9.04 -5.34 -0.70
CA ARG A 256 8.23 -4.17 -1.04
C ARG A 256 9.07 -3.32 -1.99
N GLU A 257 8.52 -2.97 -3.13
CA GLU A 257 9.15 -2.06 -4.09
C GLU A 257 9.60 -0.79 -3.33
N GLY A 258 10.92 -0.54 -3.28
CA GLY A 258 11.53 0.57 -2.52
C GLY A 258 12.06 0.23 -1.11
N ASP A 259 11.93 -1.02 -0.64
CA ASP A 259 12.38 -1.43 0.70
C ASP A 259 13.76 -2.10 0.72
N GLU A 260 14.36 -2.33 -0.46
CA GLU A 260 15.69 -2.91 -0.55
C GLU A 260 16.73 -1.93 0.00
N GLU A 261 17.40 -2.36 1.05
CA GLU A 261 18.58 -1.67 1.56
C GLU A 261 19.70 -1.80 0.52
N ARG A 262 20.01 -0.70 -0.14
CA ARG A 262 21.08 -0.62 -1.14
C ARG A 262 22.09 0.42 -0.72
N THR A 263 23.20 -0.05 -0.22
CA THR A 263 24.34 0.83 0.08
C THR A 263 25.09 1.14 -1.21
N LEU A 264 25.22 2.42 -1.53
CA LEU A 264 26.01 2.86 -2.66
C LEU A 264 27.48 3.08 -2.23
N PRO A 265 28.46 2.86 -3.15
CA PRO A 265 29.81 3.36 -2.96
C PRO A 265 29.83 4.87 -2.71
N THR A 266 30.87 5.37 -2.10
CA THR A 266 31.06 6.82 -1.94
C THR A 266 31.39 7.44 -3.29
N PHE A 267 30.48 8.29 -3.77
CA PHE A 267 30.66 9.11 -4.95
C PHE A 267 30.99 10.55 -4.56
N VAL A 268 31.83 11.21 -5.37
CA VAL A 268 32.22 12.60 -5.17
C VAL A 268 31.76 13.41 -6.38
N LYS A 269 31.13 14.56 -6.13
CA LYS A 269 30.74 15.48 -7.21
C LYS A 269 31.98 15.91 -8.01
N GLY A 270 31.92 15.80 -9.34
CA GLY A 270 32.99 16.11 -10.27
C GLY A 270 33.91 14.93 -10.59
N GLU A 271 33.78 13.79 -9.92
CA GLU A 271 34.54 12.61 -10.33
C GLU A 271 34.09 12.13 -11.70
N SER A 272 35.07 11.69 -12.51
CA SER A 272 34.82 11.26 -13.88
C SER A 272 35.65 10.03 -14.22
N GLY A 273 35.13 9.20 -15.13
CA GLY A 273 35.84 8.00 -15.54
C GLY A 273 35.11 7.18 -16.60
N PRO A 274 35.71 6.09 -17.03
CA PRO A 274 35.12 5.20 -18.01
C PRO A 274 33.86 4.52 -17.43
N HIS A 275 32.90 4.28 -18.29
CA HIS A 275 31.68 3.57 -17.95
C HIS A 275 31.30 2.57 -19.04
N LEU A 276 30.38 1.65 -18.71
CA LEU A 276 29.84 0.68 -19.64
C LEU A 276 28.37 1.00 -19.88
N PRO A 277 27.99 1.59 -21.03
CA PRO A 277 26.59 1.78 -21.37
C PRO A 277 25.93 0.42 -21.69
N THR A 278 24.69 0.27 -21.28
CA THR A 278 23.85 -0.92 -21.53
C THR A 278 22.49 -0.49 -22.03
N LEU A 279 21.99 -1.15 -23.03
CA LEU A 279 20.62 -1.00 -23.54
C LEU A 279 19.82 -2.25 -23.15
N ASN A 280 18.74 -2.04 -22.40
CA ASN A 280 17.85 -3.12 -21.98
C ASN A 280 16.49 -2.93 -22.64
N GLU A 281 16.13 -3.86 -23.50
CA GLU A 281 14.78 -3.94 -24.06
C GLU A 281 13.79 -4.33 -22.97
N LYS A 282 12.68 -3.60 -22.86
CA LYS A 282 11.59 -3.89 -21.96
C LYS A 282 10.26 -3.82 -22.71
N TRP A 283 9.41 -4.79 -22.44
CA TRP A 283 8.05 -4.80 -22.98
C TRP A 283 7.08 -4.25 -21.97
N THR A 284 6.11 -3.46 -22.45
CA THR A 284 4.97 -3.08 -21.61
C THR A 284 4.20 -4.31 -21.18
N GLN A 285 3.80 -4.34 -19.93
CA GLN A 285 3.03 -5.46 -19.39
C GLN A 285 1.56 -5.03 -19.23
N PRO A 286 0.60 -5.89 -19.54
CA PRO A 286 -0.80 -5.60 -19.23
C PRO A 286 -0.97 -5.47 -17.72
N PRO A 287 -2.04 -4.78 -17.26
CA PRO A 287 -2.36 -4.72 -15.84
C PRO A 287 -2.43 -6.13 -15.23
N LYS A 288 -1.83 -6.31 -14.06
CA LYS A 288 -1.88 -7.61 -13.36
C LYS A 288 -3.33 -7.96 -13.00
N PRO A 289 -3.74 -9.21 -13.11
CA PRO A 289 -5.03 -9.67 -12.62
C PRO A 289 -5.21 -9.32 -11.13
N TYR A 290 -6.44 -9.09 -10.70
CA TYR A 290 -6.72 -8.89 -9.28
C TYR A 290 -6.42 -10.15 -8.47
N THR A 291 -5.93 -9.95 -7.26
CA THR A 291 -6.00 -10.92 -6.17
C THR A 291 -7.11 -10.47 -5.22
N GLU A 292 -7.53 -11.30 -4.26
CA GLU A 292 -8.49 -10.83 -3.25
C GLU A 292 -7.96 -9.61 -2.49
N ALA A 293 -6.66 -9.56 -2.17
CA ALA A 293 -6.03 -8.41 -1.53
C ALA A 293 -6.15 -7.13 -2.36
N THR A 294 -5.87 -7.22 -3.67
CA THR A 294 -5.94 -6.03 -4.55
C THR A 294 -7.36 -5.65 -4.87
N LEU A 295 -8.31 -6.61 -4.96
CA LEU A 295 -9.73 -6.33 -5.12
C LEU A 295 -10.31 -5.63 -3.88
N LEU A 296 -10.00 -6.11 -2.67
CA LEU A 296 -10.39 -5.44 -1.42
C LEU A 296 -9.91 -4.00 -1.37
N ARG A 297 -8.66 -3.74 -1.79
CA ARG A 297 -8.12 -2.37 -1.88
C ARG A 297 -8.82 -1.54 -2.95
N ALA A 298 -9.13 -2.12 -4.11
CA ALA A 298 -9.88 -1.43 -5.15
C ALA A 298 -11.30 -1.07 -4.66
N MET A 299 -11.98 -1.99 -3.95
CA MET A 299 -13.28 -1.71 -3.34
C MET A 299 -13.19 -0.58 -2.30
N GLU A 300 -12.17 -0.60 -1.45
CA GLU A 300 -11.95 0.43 -0.42
C GLU A 300 -11.66 1.80 -1.03
N THR A 301 -10.92 1.84 -2.14
CA THR A 301 -10.49 3.09 -2.80
C THR A 301 -11.25 3.35 -4.10
N ALA A 302 -12.45 2.84 -4.23
CA ALA A 302 -13.25 2.92 -5.47
C ALA A 302 -13.48 4.36 -5.97
N GLY A 303 -13.46 5.34 -5.09
CA GLY A 303 -13.51 6.75 -5.48
C GLY A 303 -12.42 7.18 -6.45
N LYS A 304 -11.26 6.50 -6.49
CA LYS A 304 -10.21 6.77 -7.47
C LYS A 304 -10.56 6.37 -8.91
N LEU A 305 -11.60 5.56 -9.09
CA LEU A 305 -12.09 5.08 -10.38
C LEU A 305 -13.21 5.97 -10.94
N VAL A 306 -13.58 7.04 -10.22
CA VAL A 306 -14.67 7.94 -10.57
C VAL A 306 -14.11 9.31 -10.94
N ASP A 307 -14.49 9.81 -12.11
CA ASP A 307 -13.99 11.08 -12.65
C ASP A 307 -14.65 12.32 -12.00
N ASN A 308 -15.85 12.16 -11.45
CA ASN A 308 -16.59 13.23 -10.79
C ASN A 308 -16.10 13.43 -9.34
N ASP A 309 -15.61 14.63 -9.01
CA ASP A 309 -15.00 14.95 -7.71
C ASP A 309 -15.97 14.83 -6.54
N GLU A 310 -17.26 15.20 -6.71
CA GLU A 310 -18.26 15.06 -5.64
C GLU A 310 -18.57 13.58 -5.33
N LEU A 311 -18.67 12.75 -6.36
CA LEU A 311 -18.90 11.31 -6.21
C LEU A 311 -17.65 10.63 -5.69
N ARG A 312 -16.47 11.09 -6.10
CA ARG A 312 -15.17 10.64 -5.55
C ARG A 312 -15.09 10.90 -4.06
N ASP A 313 -15.50 12.08 -3.60
CA ASP A 313 -15.51 12.43 -2.18
C ASP A 313 -16.54 11.62 -1.40
N ALA A 314 -17.70 11.33 -1.98
CA ALA A 314 -18.70 10.44 -1.39
C ALA A 314 -18.15 9.01 -1.17
N LEU A 315 -17.37 8.49 -2.11
CA LEU A 315 -16.76 7.16 -2.04
C LEU A 315 -15.47 7.10 -1.19
N LYS A 316 -14.81 8.23 -0.92
CA LYS A 316 -13.57 8.25 -0.10
C LYS A 316 -13.76 7.68 1.29
N GLU A 317 -14.94 7.82 1.88
CA GLU A 317 -15.18 7.38 3.25
C GLU A 317 -15.52 5.89 3.34
N ASN A 318 -16.26 5.36 2.38
CA ASN A 318 -16.80 3.99 2.47
C ASN A 318 -16.33 3.04 1.36
N GLY A 319 -15.98 3.53 0.18
CA GLY A 319 -15.70 2.70 -0.99
C GLY A 319 -16.93 1.93 -1.47
N ILE A 320 -16.73 0.79 -2.10
CA ILE A 320 -17.78 -0.18 -2.46
C ILE A 320 -17.89 -1.22 -1.34
N GLY A 321 -19.07 -1.28 -0.74
CA GLY A 321 -19.36 -2.13 0.42
C GLY A 321 -18.61 -1.66 1.69
N ARG A 322 -19.11 -2.06 2.84
CA ARG A 322 -18.45 -1.83 4.13
C ARG A 322 -17.43 -2.94 4.41
N PRO A 323 -16.44 -2.72 5.28
CA PRO A 323 -15.47 -3.77 5.67
C PRO A 323 -16.14 -5.09 6.04
N SER A 324 -17.25 -5.04 6.78
CA SER A 324 -18.00 -6.22 7.21
C SER A 324 -18.73 -6.98 6.09
N THR A 325 -18.95 -6.38 4.91
CA THR A 325 -19.74 -6.97 3.81
C THR A 325 -18.89 -7.32 2.59
N ARG A 326 -17.69 -6.75 2.43
CA ARG A 326 -16.83 -6.98 1.24
C ARG A 326 -16.51 -8.45 1.03
N ALA A 327 -16.19 -9.20 2.10
CA ALA A 327 -15.93 -10.62 2.01
C ALA A 327 -17.13 -11.38 1.43
N ALA A 328 -18.35 -11.11 1.94
CA ALA A 328 -19.58 -11.75 1.46
C ALA A 328 -19.90 -11.37 -0.01
N ILE A 329 -19.59 -10.15 -0.44
CA ILE A 329 -19.71 -9.72 -1.84
C ILE A 329 -18.79 -10.57 -2.72
N ILE A 330 -17.52 -10.70 -2.37
CA ILE A 330 -16.54 -11.50 -3.14
C ILE A 330 -16.96 -12.97 -3.18
N GLU A 331 -17.37 -13.55 -2.04
CA GLU A 331 -17.88 -14.92 -1.99
C GLU A 331 -19.12 -15.12 -2.86
N THR A 332 -19.99 -14.11 -2.97
CA THR A 332 -21.16 -14.16 -3.85
C THR A 332 -20.76 -14.25 -5.33
N LEU A 333 -19.70 -13.53 -5.73
CA LEU A 333 -19.17 -13.62 -7.10
C LEU A 333 -18.65 -15.04 -7.43
N PHE A 334 -17.97 -15.68 -6.46
CA PHE A 334 -17.55 -17.08 -6.60
C PHE A 334 -18.75 -18.05 -6.67
N LYS A 335 -19.70 -17.94 -5.74
CA LYS A 335 -20.90 -18.80 -5.69
C LYS A 335 -21.73 -18.74 -6.96
N ARG A 336 -21.79 -17.57 -7.58
CA ARG A 336 -22.50 -17.36 -8.85
C ARG A 336 -21.66 -17.69 -10.08
N HIS A 337 -20.45 -18.17 -9.88
CA HIS A 337 -19.51 -18.50 -10.95
C HIS A 337 -19.21 -17.32 -11.90
N TYR A 338 -19.26 -16.07 -11.40
CA TYR A 338 -18.87 -14.92 -12.20
C TYR A 338 -17.36 -14.71 -12.24
N ILE A 339 -16.68 -15.15 -11.18
CA ILE A 339 -15.23 -15.19 -11.10
C ILE A 339 -14.76 -16.56 -10.60
N ARG A 340 -13.52 -16.89 -10.92
CA ARG A 340 -12.82 -18.07 -10.40
C ARG A 340 -11.41 -17.69 -9.93
N LYS A 341 -10.82 -18.53 -9.11
CA LYS A 341 -9.45 -18.36 -8.62
C LYS A 341 -8.50 -19.23 -9.43
N GLU A 342 -7.46 -18.63 -9.98
CA GLU A 342 -6.32 -19.33 -10.58
C GLU A 342 -5.07 -19.01 -9.77
N ARG A 343 -4.60 -19.97 -8.96
CA ARG A 343 -3.60 -19.74 -7.92
C ARG A 343 -4.06 -18.61 -6.98
N LYS A 344 -3.41 -17.46 -7.00
CA LYS A 344 -3.79 -16.27 -6.22
C LYS A 344 -4.58 -15.22 -7.01
N ASN A 345 -4.70 -15.40 -8.33
CA ASN A 345 -5.37 -14.44 -9.21
C ASN A 345 -6.87 -14.70 -9.31
N LEU A 346 -7.63 -13.64 -9.43
CA LEU A 346 -9.06 -13.65 -9.71
C LEU A 346 -9.26 -13.45 -11.21
N ILE A 347 -9.95 -14.39 -11.83
CA ILE A 347 -10.20 -14.39 -13.29
C ILE A 347 -11.72 -14.36 -13.50
N ALA A 348 -12.19 -13.46 -14.37
CA ALA A 348 -13.57 -13.46 -14.81
C ALA A 348 -13.88 -14.75 -15.61
N THR A 349 -15.01 -15.38 -15.34
CA THR A 349 -15.49 -16.53 -16.12
C THR A 349 -16.24 -16.05 -17.37
N PRO A 350 -16.45 -16.93 -18.37
CA PRO A 350 -17.31 -16.60 -19.51
C PRO A 350 -18.70 -16.10 -19.06
N THR A 351 -19.32 -16.75 -18.08
CA THR A 351 -20.60 -16.33 -17.51
C THR A 351 -20.56 -14.94 -16.91
N GLY A 352 -19.48 -14.57 -16.19
CA GLY A 352 -19.31 -13.24 -15.64
C GLY A 352 -19.13 -12.18 -16.73
N VAL A 353 -18.37 -12.48 -17.77
CA VAL A 353 -18.17 -11.58 -18.92
C VAL A 353 -19.48 -11.37 -19.68
N GLU A 354 -20.20 -12.46 -19.97
CA GLU A 354 -21.49 -12.43 -20.66
C GLU A 354 -22.53 -11.62 -19.88
N LEU A 355 -22.62 -11.80 -18.55
CA LEU A 355 -23.51 -11.02 -17.70
C LEU A 355 -23.28 -9.51 -17.85
N ILE A 356 -22.00 -9.07 -17.77
CA ILE A 356 -21.67 -7.65 -17.94
C ILE A 356 -22.01 -7.16 -19.35
N GLY A 357 -21.85 -8.00 -20.38
CA GLY A 357 -22.22 -7.68 -21.75
C GLY A 357 -23.75 -7.52 -21.95
N LEU A 358 -24.57 -8.27 -21.19
CA LEU A 358 -26.02 -8.20 -21.25
C LEU A 358 -26.62 -6.99 -20.50
N ILE A 359 -25.90 -6.41 -19.56
CA ILE A 359 -26.34 -5.24 -18.82
C ILE A 359 -26.20 -4.01 -19.74
N HIS A 360 -27.34 -3.38 -20.09
CA HIS A 360 -27.39 -2.16 -20.91
C HIS A 360 -27.25 -0.88 -20.09
N GLU A 361 -27.60 -0.91 -18.79
CA GLU A 361 -27.51 0.24 -17.89
C GLU A 361 -26.05 0.43 -17.44
N GLU A 362 -25.38 1.45 -17.99
CA GLU A 362 -23.96 1.71 -17.72
C GLU A 362 -23.67 2.05 -16.25
N LEU A 363 -24.62 2.70 -15.56
CA LEU A 363 -24.47 3.01 -14.13
C LEU A 363 -24.33 1.75 -13.27
N LEU A 364 -24.98 0.64 -13.65
CA LEU A 364 -24.84 -0.63 -12.92
C LEU A 364 -23.46 -1.26 -13.07
N LYS A 365 -22.70 -0.87 -14.09
CA LYS A 365 -21.35 -1.36 -14.37
C LYS A 365 -20.25 -0.46 -13.79
N SER A 366 -20.61 0.69 -13.22
CA SER A 366 -19.67 1.67 -12.70
C SER A 366 -19.75 1.79 -11.17
N ALA A 367 -18.66 2.31 -10.56
CA ALA A 367 -18.65 2.69 -9.15
C ALA A 367 -19.48 3.96 -8.88
N GLU A 368 -19.86 4.72 -9.92
CA GLU A 368 -20.56 5.99 -9.80
C GLU A 368 -21.93 5.84 -9.15
N LEU A 369 -22.68 4.78 -9.48
CA LEU A 369 -23.99 4.53 -8.88
C LEU A 369 -23.90 4.46 -7.35
N THR A 370 -22.91 3.73 -6.81
CA THR A 370 -22.68 3.69 -5.38
C THR A 370 -22.35 5.08 -4.84
N GLY A 371 -21.54 5.87 -5.54
CA GLY A 371 -21.22 7.24 -5.16
C GLY A 371 -22.46 8.16 -5.12
N ILE A 372 -23.33 8.06 -6.12
CA ILE A 372 -24.58 8.81 -6.19
C ILE A 372 -25.49 8.49 -5.00
N TRP A 373 -25.66 7.20 -4.68
CA TRP A 373 -26.50 6.78 -3.57
C TRP A 373 -25.92 7.16 -2.21
N GLU A 374 -24.63 6.98 -2.00
CA GLU A 374 -23.96 7.40 -0.75
C GLU A 374 -24.06 8.91 -0.55
N LYS A 375 -23.93 9.72 -1.63
CA LYS A 375 -24.14 11.18 -1.56
C LYS A 375 -25.56 11.52 -1.11
N LYS A 376 -26.57 10.95 -1.78
CA LYS A 376 -27.98 11.20 -1.44
C LYS A 376 -28.32 10.76 -0.02
N LEU A 377 -27.82 9.61 0.44
CA LEU A 377 -28.03 9.13 1.82
C LEU A 377 -27.46 10.11 2.85
N ARG A 378 -26.29 10.70 2.59
CA ARG A 378 -25.72 11.76 3.45
C ARG A 378 -26.53 13.05 3.44
N GLU A 379 -27.05 13.42 2.29
CA GLU A 379 -27.94 14.58 2.17
C GLU A 379 -29.24 14.38 2.94
N ILE A 380 -29.78 13.15 2.95
CA ILE A 380 -30.94 12.77 3.78
C ILE A 380 -30.61 12.87 5.27
N GLU A 381 -29.43 12.35 5.68
CA GLU A 381 -28.96 12.46 7.08
C GLU A 381 -28.84 13.93 7.52
N ARG A 382 -28.36 14.79 6.63
CA ARG A 382 -28.25 16.25 6.86
C ARG A 382 -29.57 17.00 6.69
N LYS A 383 -30.67 16.30 6.37
CA LYS A 383 -31.99 16.87 6.10
C LYS A 383 -32.02 17.86 4.92
N SER A 384 -31.10 17.72 3.98
CA SER A 384 -31.01 18.54 2.75
C SER A 384 -31.59 17.85 1.51
N TYR A 385 -31.95 16.56 1.63
CA TYR A 385 -32.62 15.77 0.59
C TYR A 385 -33.75 14.93 1.20
N ASP A 386 -34.85 14.75 0.46
CA ASP A 386 -36.02 14.02 0.94
C ASP A 386 -35.89 12.52 0.74
N ALA A 387 -36.16 11.73 1.79
CA ALA A 387 -36.05 10.27 1.76
C ALA A 387 -37.09 9.61 0.85
N SER A 388 -38.31 10.18 0.73
CA SER A 388 -39.36 9.62 -0.14
C SER A 388 -38.98 9.81 -1.61
N THR A 389 -38.42 10.95 -1.97
CA THR A 389 -37.89 11.21 -3.31
C THR A 389 -36.82 10.20 -3.70
N PHE A 390 -35.89 9.91 -2.79
CA PHE A 390 -34.86 8.89 -3.01
C PHE A 390 -35.47 7.49 -3.25
N LEU A 391 -36.47 7.11 -2.49
CA LEU A 391 -37.16 5.82 -2.64
C LEU A 391 -37.91 5.72 -3.97
N ASP A 392 -38.52 6.81 -4.43
CA ASP A 392 -39.27 6.85 -5.70
C ASP A 392 -38.30 6.79 -6.91
N GLU A 393 -37.15 7.46 -6.85
CA GLU A 393 -36.10 7.32 -7.85
C GLU A 393 -35.56 5.87 -7.92
N LEU A 394 -35.35 5.22 -6.76
CA LEU A 394 -34.96 3.81 -6.69
C LEU A 394 -35.98 2.89 -7.35
N LYS A 395 -37.29 3.11 -7.08
CA LYS A 395 -38.40 2.34 -7.72
C LYS A 395 -38.39 2.54 -9.24
N GLN A 396 -38.22 3.77 -9.71
CA GLN A 396 -38.16 4.08 -11.15
C GLN A 396 -36.96 3.42 -11.83
N MET A 397 -35.80 3.33 -11.15
CA MET A 397 -34.62 2.67 -11.69
C MET A 397 -34.81 1.14 -11.81
N VAL A 398 -35.62 0.54 -10.94
CA VAL A 398 -35.87 -0.93 -10.91
C VAL A 398 -37.01 -1.34 -11.84
N ALA A 399 -37.94 -0.43 -12.15
CA ALA A 399 -39.07 -0.66 -13.04
C ALA A 399 -38.68 -0.72 -14.51
#